data_49c52a7f921829790db255c8a6cda8b2
#
_entry.id   49c52a7f921829790db255c8a6cda8b2
#
_cell.length_a   1.000
_cell.length_b   1.000
_cell.length_c   1.000
_cell.angle_alpha   90.00
_cell.angle_beta   90.00
_cell.angle_gamma   90.00
#
_symmetry.space_group_name_H-M   'P 1'
#
loop_
_entity.id
_entity.type
_entity.pdbx_description
1 polymer ?
#
loop_
_entity_poly.entity_id
_entity_poly.type
_entity_poly.pdbx_seq_one_letter_code
_entity_poly.pdbx_strand_id
1 'polypeptide(L)'
;MATERDGGGCLRWAVSIFSIYYWLSALGHVFLGLWMLLDPKRNYILDLVHFSENDPLLKASAYVSLVCGCAQLLVGFLGLCGAVNRSRFLLLAFVMFLICTFLADVAMGTLSLFYKDKFSNNYMEVYLKNLTNNRYSRDRWVMPLMDTIQFYHQCCGGEGPLDYKDSFWYITNTLRGTRSFVPPSCCKQSQAGRAWAPAPIDPMCITYRYLSTPYESSVNTEGCSDRLMSWFNEQIWIFVGFGFGSALTMMLGICLSCCLISRIRIYHVIRDDY
;
A
#
# COMPACT_ATOMS: atom_id res chain seq x y z
N MET A 1 1.49 -29.03 -43.32
CA MET A 1 2.69 -28.19 -43.04
C MET A 1 2.38 -26.71 -42.78
N ALA A 2 1.28 -26.12 -43.23
CA ALA A 2 0.95 -24.69 -42.99
C ALA A 2 0.45 -24.39 -41.56
N THR A 3 -0.33 -25.26 -40.93
CA THR A 3 -0.93 -25.08 -39.61
C THR A 3 0.08 -25.15 -38.45
N GLU A 4 1.22 -25.78 -38.62
CA GLU A 4 2.26 -25.89 -37.58
C GLU A 4 3.14 -24.63 -37.46
N ARG A 5 3.21 -23.82 -38.52
CA ARG A 5 3.92 -22.53 -38.53
C ARG A 5 3.19 -21.44 -37.73
N ASP A 6 1.87 -21.46 -37.74
CA ASP A 6 1.05 -20.39 -37.13
C ASP A 6 0.98 -20.51 -35.60
N GLY A 7 0.98 -21.72 -35.04
CA GLY A 7 0.88 -21.93 -33.61
C GLY A 7 2.10 -21.40 -32.80
N GLY A 8 3.30 -21.47 -33.38
CA GLY A 8 4.52 -20.94 -32.74
C GLY A 8 4.59 -19.40 -32.80
N GLY A 9 4.01 -18.79 -33.84
CA GLY A 9 3.91 -17.34 -33.98
C GLY A 9 2.96 -16.72 -32.95
N CYS A 10 1.77 -17.29 -32.83
CA CYS A 10 0.76 -16.83 -31.86
C CYS A 10 1.26 -16.89 -30.43
N LEU A 11 1.94 -17.97 -30.03
CA LEU A 11 2.48 -18.13 -28.68
C LEU A 11 3.60 -17.11 -28.38
N ARG A 12 4.45 -16.81 -29.34
CA ARG A 12 5.48 -15.76 -29.22
C ARG A 12 4.83 -14.38 -29.00
N TRP A 13 3.82 -14.04 -29.78
CA TRP A 13 3.07 -12.81 -29.60
C TRP A 13 2.41 -12.75 -28.22
N ALA A 14 1.79 -13.84 -27.77
CA ALA A 14 1.18 -13.90 -26.43
C ALA A 14 2.22 -13.63 -25.31
N VAL A 15 3.38 -14.29 -25.35
CA VAL A 15 4.45 -14.06 -24.37
C VAL A 15 5.01 -12.64 -24.49
N SER A 16 5.17 -12.09 -25.70
CA SER A 16 5.64 -10.71 -25.88
C SER A 16 4.65 -9.68 -25.32
N ILE A 17 3.34 -9.86 -25.57
CA ILE A 17 2.29 -8.98 -25.03
C ILE A 17 2.29 -9.06 -23.50
N PHE A 18 2.38 -10.26 -22.94
CA PHE A 18 2.47 -10.45 -21.49
C PHE A 18 3.71 -9.75 -20.90
N SER A 19 4.87 -9.88 -21.55
CA SER A 19 6.12 -9.23 -21.13
C SER A 19 6.04 -7.70 -21.20
N ILE A 20 5.36 -7.15 -22.21
CA ILE A 20 5.13 -5.71 -22.33
C ILE A 20 4.19 -5.23 -21.19
N TYR A 21 3.11 -5.97 -20.94
CA TYR A 21 2.21 -5.67 -19.82
C TYR A 21 2.97 -5.65 -18.47
N TYR A 22 3.80 -6.67 -18.23
CA TYR A 22 4.61 -6.78 -17.03
C TYR A 22 5.61 -5.63 -16.91
N TRP A 23 6.21 -5.23 -18.05
CA TRP A 23 7.14 -4.10 -18.12
C TRP A 23 6.46 -2.75 -17.85
N LEU A 24 5.26 -2.53 -18.39
CA LEU A 24 4.46 -1.32 -18.11
C LEU A 24 4.04 -1.24 -16.64
N SER A 25 3.66 -2.36 -16.04
CA SER A 25 3.40 -2.44 -14.60
C SER A 25 4.63 -2.05 -13.77
N ALA A 26 5.81 -2.52 -14.17
CA ALA A 26 7.08 -2.17 -13.52
C ALA A 26 7.40 -0.67 -13.61
N LEU A 27 7.14 -0.03 -14.75
CA LEU A 27 7.27 1.42 -14.89
C LEU A 27 6.35 2.17 -13.94
N GLY A 28 5.13 1.66 -13.72
CA GLY A 28 4.20 2.21 -12.73
C GLY A 28 4.77 2.17 -11.31
N HIS A 29 5.38 1.05 -10.89
CA HIS A 29 6.01 0.94 -9.57
C HIS A 29 7.23 1.88 -9.42
N VAL A 30 8.08 1.97 -10.45
CA VAL A 30 9.23 2.90 -10.45
C VAL A 30 8.74 4.34 -10.38
N PHE A 31 7.73 4.70 -11.17
CA PHE A 31 7.15 6.04 -11.15
C PHE A 31 6.59 6.40 -9.77
N LEU A 32 5.82 5.49 -9.16
CA LEU A 32 5.24 5.70 -7.82
C LEU A 32 6.34 5.84 -6.76
N GLY A 33 7.36 4.98 -6.80
CA GLY A 33 8.50 5.04 -5.87
C GLY A 33 9.29 6.34 -6.00
N LEU A 34 9.61 6.75 -7.22
CA LEU A 34 10.31 8.02 -7.50
C LEU A 34 9.45 9.22 -7.10
N TRP A 35 8.17 9.20 -7.42
CA TRP A 35 7.27 10.29 -7.06
C TRP A 35 7.19 10.46 -5.54
N MET A 36 7.05 9.35 -4.79
CA MET A 36 7.06 9.40 -3.33
C MET A 36 8.38 9.95 -2.74
N LEU A 37 9.52 9.75 -3.43
CA LEU A 37 10.82 10.21 -2.95
C LEU A 37 11.14 11.66 -3.39
N LEU A 38 10.71 12.08 -4.58
CA LEU A 38 11.14 13.32 -5.21
C LEU A 38 10.18 14.50 -5.01
N ASP A 39 8.92 14.26 -4.63
CA ASP A 39 7.95 15.34 -4.46
C ASP A 39 8.04 15.97 -3.06
N PRO A 40 8.72 17.14 -2.91
CA PRO A 40 8.84 17.83 -1.63
C PRO A 40 7.55 18.59 -1.25
N LYS A 41 6.62 18.79 -2.20
CA LYS A 41 5.39 19.59 -2.02
C LYS A 41 4.14 18.78 -2.27
N ARG A 42 4.02 17.61 -1.71
CA ARG A 42 2.90 16.65 -1.81
C ARG A 42 1.48 17.23 -1.65
N ASN A 43 1.31 18.51 -1.91
CA ASN A 43 0.16 19.30 -1.49
C ASN A 43 -1.05 19.23 -2.44
N TYR A 44 -0.97 18.61 -3.62
CA TYR A 44 -2.03 18.82 -4.61
C TYR A 44 -2.79 17.59 -5.12
N ILE A 45 -2.24 16.38 -5.07
CA ILE A 45 -2.90 15.20 -5.68
C ILE A 45 -3.20 14.09 -4.68
N LEU A 46 -2.50 14.03 -3.56
CA LEU A 46 -2.72 13.05 -2.50
C LEU A 46 -2.99 13.75 -1.16
N ASP A 47 -4.11 14.47 -1.07
CA ASP A 47 -4.73 14.86 0.20
C ASP A 47 -4.91 13.64 1.15
N LEU A 48 -4.83 12.44 0.57
CA LEU A 48 -5.00 11.17 1.27
C LEU A 48 -3.74 10.66 1.99
N VAL A 49 -2.54 11.17 1.66
CA VAL A 49 -1.28 10.64 2.20
C VAL A 49 -0.37 11.81 2.62
N HIS A 50 -0.85 12.61 3.54
CA HIS A 50 -0.03 13.66 4.15
C HIS A 50 0.83 13.09 5.28
N PHE A 51 1.66 12.08 4.92
CA PHE A 51 2.68 11.59 5.83
C PHE A 51 3.83 12.60 5.91
N SER A 52 4.31 12.82 7.12
CA SER A 52 5.48 13.67 7.39
C SER A 52 6.67 13.29 6.50
N GLU A 53 7.42 14.29 6.03
CA GLU A 53 8.68 14.11 5.28
C GLU A 53 9.67 13.11 5.90
N ASN A 54 9.53 12.82 7.19
CA ASN A 54 10.42 11.95 7.97
C ASN A 54 9.77 10.62 8.39
N ASP A 55 8.63 10.22 7.80
CA ASP A 55 8.02 8.93 8.13
C ASP A 55 8.90 7.79 7.60
N PRO A 56 9.50 6.96 8.48
CA PRO A 56 10.36 5.85 8.08
C PRO A 56 9.61 4.78 7.29
N LEU A 57 8.31 4.58 7.56
CA LEU A 57 7.49 3.58 6.87
C LEU A 57 7.20 4.00 5.42
N LEU A 58 6.88 5.27 5.19
CA LEU A 58 6.64 5.79 3.85
C LEU A 58 7.92 5.75 3.01
N LYS A 59 9.05 6.18 3.59
CA LYS A 59 10.35 6.08 2.91
C LYS A 59 10.68 4.63 2.58
N ALA A 60 10.49 3.71 3.53
CA ALA A 60 10.72 2.29 3.30
C ALA A 60 9.82 1.75 2.18
N SER A 61 8.52 2.07 2.16
CA SER A 61 7.60 1.64 1.10
C SER A 61 7.98 2.20 -0.27
N ALA A 62 8.43 3.46 -0.35
CA ALA A 62 8.92 4.08 -1.58
C ALA A 62 10.19 3.39 -2.11
N TYR A 63 11.17 3.10 -1.23
CA TYR A 63 12.37 2.36 -1.63
C TYR A 63 12.04 0.93 -2.07
N VAL A 64 11.16 0.21 -1.35
CA VAL A 64 10.71 -1.13 -1.74
C VAL A 64 10.03 -1.09 -3.10
N SER A 65 9.13 -0.14 -3.33
CA SER A 65 8.46 0.03 -4.63
C SER A 65 9.47 0.29 -5.77
N LEU A 66 10.46 1.15 -5.52
CA LEU A 66 11.51 1.46 -6.49
C LEU A 66 12.38 0.23 -6.81
N VAL A 67 12.86 -0.48 -5.79
CA VAL A 67 13.70 -1.67 -5.97
C VAL A 67 12.92 -2.78 -6.68
N CYS A 68 11.69 -3.06 -6.25
CA CYS A 68 10.82 -4.05 -6.89
C CYS A 68 10.51 -3.67 -8.34
N GLY A 69 10.19 -2.40 -8.60
CA GLY A 69 9.92 -1.91 -9.95
C GLY A 69 11.14 -2.05 -10.86
N CYS A 70 12.34 -1.70 -10.40
CA CYS A 70 13.58 -1.88 -11.17
C CYS A 70 13.85 -3.37 -11.48
N ALA A 71 13.66 -4.26 -10.49
CA ALA A 71 13.80 -5.69 -10.68
C ALA A 71 12.79 -6.23 -11.72
N GLN A 72 11.53 -5.79 -11.63
CA GLN A 72 10.48 -6.16 -12.59
C GLN A 72 10.78 -5.65 -14.01
N LEU A 73 11.36 -4.45 -14.17
CA LEU A 73 11.79 -3.95 -15.48
C LEU A 73 12.80 -4.87 -16.15
N LEU A 74 13.82 -5.30 -15.40
CA LEU A 74 14.84 -6.24 -15.89
C LEU A 74 14.20 -7.58 -16.30
N VAL A 75 13.31 -8.11 -15.47
CA VAL A 75 12.61 -9.37 -15.72
C VAL A 75 11.71 -9.28 -16.96
N GLY A 76 10.94 -8.21 -17.10
CA GLY A 76 10.09 -7.97 -18.28
C GLY A 76 10.91 -7.86 -19.56
N PHE A 77 12.09 -7.22 -19.51
CA PHE A 77 13.01 -7.15 -20.63
C PHE A 77 13.56 -8.53 -21.01
N LEU A 78 13.91 -9.37 -20.03
CA LEU A 78 14.34 -10.76 -20.30
C LEU A 78 13.24 -11.57 -21.00
N GLY A 79 11.98 -11.40 -20.58
CA GLY A 79 10.84 -12.07 -21.21
C GLY A 79 10.64 -11.64 -22.65
N LEU A 80 10.67 -10.33 -22.92
CA LEU A 80 10.52 -9.77 -24.27
C LEU A 80 11.67 -10.22 -25.20
N CYS A 81 12.91 -10.04 -24.77
CA CYS A 81 14.09 -10.48 -25.54
C CYS A 81 14.10 -11.97 -25.76
N GLY A 82 13.71 -12.77 -24.75
CA GLY A 82 13.61 -14.23 -24.85
C GLY A 82 12.58 -14.68 -25.89
N ALA A 83 11.41 -14.04 -25.92
CA ALA A 83 10.37 -14.34 -26.91
C ALA A 83 10.74 -13.91 -28.32
N VAL A 84 11.33 -12.72 -28.51
CA VAL A 84 11.74 -12.18 -29.82
C VAL A 84 12.89 -13.00 -30.40
N ASN A 85 13.96 -13.21 -29.63
CA ASN A 85 15.17 -13.90 -30.07
C ASN A 85 15.08 -15.44 -30.02
N ARG A 86 13.94 -16.00 -29.56
CA ARG A 86 13.74 -17.45 -29.35
C ARG A 86 14.83 -18.07 -28.47
N SER A 87 15.38 -17.33 -27.53
CA SER A 87 16.40 -17.79 -26.61
C SER A 87 15.80 -18.55 -25.45
N ARG A 88 16.09 -19.85 -25.35
CA ARG A 88 15.62 -20.68 -24.22
C ARG A 88 16.16 -20.20 -22.88
N PHE A 89 17.42 -19.76 -22.86
CA PHE A 89 18.06 -19.32 -21.62
C PHE A 89 17.36 -18.09 -21.02
N LEU A 90 17.06 -17.08 -21.87
CA LEU A 90 16.37 -15.86 -21.42
C LEU A 90 14.94 -16.18 -20.95
N LEU A 91 14.22 -17.06 -21.66
CA LEU A 91 12.88 -17.47 -21.26
C LEU A 91 12.89 -18.29 -19.97
N LEU A 92 13.88 -19.18 -19.77
CA LEU A 92 14.04 -19.91 -18.50
C LEU A 92 14.31 -18.94 -17.34
N ALA A 93 15.22 -17.98 -17.53
CA ALA A 93 15.48 -16.96 -16.51
C ALA A 93 14.20 -16.18 -16.18
N PHE A 94 13.44 -15.77 -17.19
CA PHE A 94 12.16 -15.08 -17.03
C PHE A 94 11.17 -15.92 -16.21
N VAL A 95 10.97 -17.20 -16.55
CA VAL A 95 10.07 -18.12 -15.82
C VAL A 95 10.52 -18.30 -14.39
N MET A 96 11.82 -18.46 -14.13
CA MET A 96 12.34 -18.59 -12.77
C MET A 96 12.02 -17.36 -11.90
N PHE A 97 12.20 -16.16 -12.46
CA PHE A 97 11.82 -14.93 -11.75
C PHE A 97 10.32 -14.82 -11.51
N LEU A 98 9.48 -15.18 -12.50
CA LEU A 98 8.03 -15.21 -12.31
C LEU A 98 7.60 -16.19 -11.21
N ILE A 99 8.24 -17.37 -11.13
CA ILE A 99 7.98 -18.34 -10.06
C ILE A 99 8.40 -17.76 -8.70
N CYS A 100 9.57 -17.13 -8.60
CA CYS A 100 10.02 -16.52 -7.35
C CYS A 100 9.07 -15.41 -6.88
N THR A 101 8.62 -14.53 -7.78
CA THR A 101 7.65 -13.47 -7.43
C THR A 101 6.29 -14.06 -7.05
N PHE A 102 5.80 -15.07 -7.77
CA PHE A 102 4.57 -15.77 -7.42
C PHE A 102 4.62 -16.41 -6.03
N LEU A 103 5.72 -17.10 -5.70
CA LEU A 103 5.91 -17.69 -4.37
C LEU A 103 5.98 -16.62 -3.27
N ALA A 104 6.61 -15.48 -3.55
CA ALA A 104 6.65 -14.35 -2.63
C ALA A 104 5.25 -13.79 -2.38
N ASP A 105 4.42 -13.61 -3.42
CA ASP A 105 3.04 -13.14 -3.29
C ASP A 105 2.18 -14.11 -2.49
N VAL A 106 2.31 -15.42 -2.74
CA VAL A 106 1.60 -16.46 -1.97
C VAL A 106 2.06 -16.46 -0.51
N ALA A 107 3.35 -16.32 -0.25
CA ALA A 107 3.88 -16.24 1.11
C ALA A 107 3.35 -14.99 1.84
N MET A 108 3.34 -13.84 1.19
CA MET A 108 2.79 -12.60 1.76
C MET A 108 1.29 -12.72 2.01
N GLY A 109 0.53 -13.31 1.09
CA GLY A 109 -0.90 -13.54 1.25
C GLY A 109 -1.20 -14.49 2.42
N THR A 110 -0.46 -15.58 2.55
CA THR A 110 -0.62 -16.53 3.66
C THR A 110 -0.23 -15.89 5.00
N LEU A 111 0.88 -15.15 5.04
CA LEU A 111 1.29 -14.41 6.24
C LEU A 111 0.20 -13.42 6.67
N SER A 112 -0.37 -12.69 5.72
CA SER A 112 -1.44 -11.73 5.98
C SER A 112 -2.68 -12.40 6.60
N LEU A 113 -3.03 -13.61 6.14
CA LEU A 113 -4.14 -14.37 6.71
C LEU A 113 -3.84 -14.84 8.13
N PHE A 114 -2.63 -15.36 8.39
CA PHE A 114 -2.23 -15.78 9.74
C PHE A 114 -2.15 -14.61 10.74
N TYR A 115 -1.71 -13.43 10.27
CA TYR A 115 -1.61 -12.25 11.13
C TYR A 115 -2.93 -11.47 11.23
N LYS A 116 -3.91 -11.73 10.36
CA LYS A 116 -5.23 -11.08 10.41
C LYS A 116 -5.85 -11.17 11.79
N ASP A 117 -5.86 -12.36 12.39
CA ASP A 117 -6.47 -12.60 13.72
C ASP A 117 -5.67 -11.92 14.84
N LYS A 118 -4.34 -11.83 14.73
CA LYS A 118 -3.51 -11.08 15.68
C LYS A 118 -3.69 -9.57 15.52
N PHE A 119 -3.86 -9.08 14.30
CA PHE A 119 -4.12 -7.67 14.02
C PHE A 119 -5.52 -7.24 14.48
N SER A 120 -6.50 -8.16 14.37
CA SER A 120 -7.87 -7.99 14.86
C SER A 120 -7.95 -8.02 16.39
N ASN A 121 -7.08 -8.78 17.08
CA ASN A 121 -7.08 -8.92 18.53
C ASN A 121 -6.24 -7.82 19.19
N ASN A 122 -6.80 -6.61 19.33
CA ASN A 122 -6.28 -5.49 20.14
C ASN A 122 -4.89 -4.94 19.77
N TYR A 123 -4.16 -5.52 18.80
CA TYR A 123 -2.83 -5.00 18.45
C TYR A 123 -2.90 -3.59 17.85
N MET A 124 -3.85 -3.36 16.95
CA MET A 124 -4.07 -2.04 16.33
C MET A 124 -4.47 -1.01 17.37
N GLU A 125 -5.37 -1.38 18.27
CA GLU A 125 -5.84 -0.54 19.37
C GLU A 125 -4.67 -0.13 20.28
N VAL A 126 -3.92 -1.13 20.79
CA VAL A 126 -2.76 -0.90 21.66
C VAL A 126 -1.70 -0.06 20.96
N TYR A 127 -1.45 -0.32 19.68
CA TYR A 127 -0.46 0.43 18.90
C TYR A 127 -0.88 1.89 18.71
N LEU A 128 -2.11 2.16 18.26
CA LEU A 128 -2.63 3.51 18.07
C LEU A 128 -2.73 4.28 19.39
N LYS A 129 -3.16 3.61 20.47
CA LYS A 129 -3.19 4.17 21.83
C LYS A 129 -1.79 4.57 22.29
N ASN A 130 -0.78 3.74 22.04
CA ASN A 130 0.61 4.09 22.36
C ASN A 130 1.13 5.27 21.52
N LEU A 131 0.76 5.35 20.25
CA LEU A 131 1.09 6.50 19.41
C LEU A 131 0.47 7.79 19.96
N THR A 132 -0.81 7.74 20.37
CA THR A 132 -1.55 8.87 20.90
C THR A 132 -1.00 9.32 22.26
N ASN A 133 -0.80 8.40 23.21
CA ASN A 133 -0.39 8.72 24.56
C ASN A 133 1.05 9.20 24.66
N ASN A 134 1.98 8.48 24.01
CA ASN A 134 3.39 8.62 24.29
C ASN A 134 4.17 9.36 23.20
N ARG A 135 3.70 9.31 21.95
CA ARG A 135 4.47 9.72 20.78
C ARG A 135 3.86 10.90 20.02
N TYR A 136 2.57 11.19 20.19
CA TYR A 136 1.91 12.31 19.55
C TYR A 136 2.53 13.64 20.01
N SER A 137 2.91 14.50 19.08
CA SER A 137 3.69 15.74 19.31
C SER A 137 5.15 15.54 19.80
N ARG A 138 5.56 14.33 20.10
CA ARG A 138 6.94 14.00 20.42
C ARG A 138 7.72 13.59 19.18
N ASP A 139 7.15 12.69 18.39
CA ASP A 139 7.73 12.21 17.15
C ASP A 139 7.11 12.96 15.98
N ARG A 140 7.92 13.58 15.13
CA ARG A 140 7.46 14.44 14.02
C ARG A 140 6.52 13.77 13.02
N TRP A 141 6.61 12.45 12.88
CA TRP A 141 5.81 11.68 11.93
C TRP A 141 4.46 11.22 12.50
N VAL A 142 4.33 11.12 13.83
CA VAL A 142 3.11 10.58 14.48
C VAL A 142 1.96 11.58 14.40
N MET A 143 2.23 12.86 14.62
CA MET A 143 1.20 13.90 14.59
C MET A 143 0.48 13.97 13.23
N PRO A 144 1.18 14.12 12.08
CA PRO A 144 0.51 14.13 10.78
C PRO A 144 -0.20 12.80 10.44
N LEU A 145 0.37 11.67 10.87
CA LEU A 145 -0.26 10.36 10.68
C LEU A 145 -1.60 10.27 11.41
N MET A 146 -1.59 10.58 12.71
CA MET A 146 -2.80 10.50 13.54
C MET A 146 -3.84 11.53 13.09
N ASP A 147 -3.42 12.76 12.79
CA ASP A 147 -4.33 13.80 12.30
C ASP A 147 -5.00 13.40 10.98
N THR A 148 -4.26 12.76 10.08
CA THR A 148 -4.81 12.24 8.82
C THR A 148 -5.83 11.14 9.07
N ILE A 149 -5.50 10.16 9.93
CA ILE A 149 -6.42 9.08 10.27
C ILE A 149 -7.69 9.65 10.90
N GLN A 150 -7.55 10.53 11.89
CA GLN A 150 -8.67 11.13 12.62
C GLN A 150 -9.57 11.96 11.71
N PHE A 151 -8.98 12.71 10.80
CA PHE A 151 -9.71 13.53 9.85
C PHE A 151 -10.56 12.69 8.88
N TYR A 152 -9.94 11.71 8.19
CA TYR A 152 -10.63 10.93 7.15
C TYR A 152 -11.59 9.88 7.72
N HIS A 153 -11.25 9.26 8.84
CA HIS A 153 -12.10 8.22 9.45
C HIS A 153 -13.05 8.76 10.52
N GLN A 154 -13.02 10.09 10.77
CA GLN A 154 -13.91 10.76 11.75
C GLN A 154 -13.86 10.06 13.11
N CYS A 155 -12.66 9.80 13.60
CA CYS A 155 -12.38 9.12 14.85
C CYS A 155 -11.44 9.96 15.72
N CYS A 156 -11.15 9.53 16.94
CA CYS A 156 -10.22 10.22 17.83
C CYS A 156 -9.45 9.24 18.70
N GLY A 157 -8.12 9.38 18.77
CA GLY A 157 -7.26 8.50 19.54
C GLY A 157 -7.16 7.09 18.95
N GLY A 158 -6.64 6.15 19.69
CA GLY A 158 -6.63 4.73 19.35
C GLY A 158 -7.95 4.07 19.75
N GLU A 159 -8.27 4.06 21.03
CA GLU A 159 -9.48 3.51 21.62
C GLU A 159 -10.60 4.57 21.73
N GLY A 160 -10.21 5.84 21.87
CA GLY A 160 -11.13 6.96 22.00
C GLY A 160 -10.44 8.27 22.36
N PRO A 161 -11.20 9.38 22.45
CA PRO A 161 -10.65 10.69 22.80
C PRO A 161 -9.95 10.72 24.17
N LEU A 162 -10.31 9.83 25.08
CA LEU A 162 -9.70 9.74 26.42
C LEU A 162 -8.22 9.34 26.36
N ASP A 163 -7.75 8.79 25.25
CA ASP A 163 -6.33 8.47 25.05
C ASP A 163 -5.43 9.72 25.05
N TYR A 164 -6.01 10.90 24.80
CA TYR A 164 -5.29 12.16 24.94
C TYR A 164 -5.18 12.64 26.38
N LYS A 165 -6.01 12.12 27.30
CA LYS A 165 -5.93 12.46 28.70
C LYS A 165 -4.59 11.97 29.27
N ASP A 166 -3.89 12.87 29.93
CA ASP A 166 -2.57 12.62 30.52
C ASP A 166 -1.47 12.23 29.50
N SER A 167 -1.73 12.41 28.18
CA SER A 167 -0.75 12.20 27.13
C SER A 167 0.39 13.24 27.17
N PHE A 168 1.51 12.91 26.53
CA PHE A 168 2.63 13.85 26.40
C PHE A 168 2.19 15.19 25.76
N TRP A 169 1.32 15.13 24.76
CA TRP A 169 0.76 16.31 24.10
C TRP A 169 -0.10 17.15 25.07
N TYR A 170 -0.98 16.50 25.83
CA TYR A 170 -1.84 17.18 26.81
C TYR A 170 -1.04 17.89 27.89
N ILE A 171 -0.05 17.20 28.45
CA ILE A 171 0.82 17.76 29.48
C ILE A 171 1.60 18.97 28.95
N THR A 172 2.20 18.85 27.75
CA THR A 172 2.97 19.94 27.17
C THR A 172 2.13 21.16 26.78
N ASN A 173 0.92 20.96 26.29
CA ASN A 173 -0.01 22.05 25.98
C ASN A 173 -0.52 22.74 27.26
N THR A 174 -0.84 21.97 28.29
CA THR A 174 -1.28 22.52 29.57
C THR A 174 -0.18 23.36 30.22
N LEU A 175 1.07 22.91 30.17
CA LEU A 175 2.24 23.66 30.65
C LEU A 175 2.46 24.96 29.89
N ARG A 176 2.07 25.03 28.59
CA ARG A 176 2.12 26.25 27.77
C ARG A 176 0.92 27.17 27.97
N GLY A 177 -0.02 26.82 28.84
CA GLY A 177 -1.21 27.62 29.16
C GLY A 177 -2.40 27.40 28.22
N THR A 178 -2.34 26.46 27.28
CA THR A 178 -3.47 26.11 26.43
C THR A 178 -4.24 24.93 27.04
N ARG A 179 -5.52 25.13 27.30
CA ARG A 179 -6.42 24.07 27.81
C ARG A 179 -7.11 23.35 26.64
N SER A 180 -6.36 22.52 25.95
CA SER A 180 -6.92 21.70 24.87
C SER A 180 -7.02 20.23 25.34
N PHE A 181 -8.22 19.65 25.27
CA PHE A 181 -8.49 18.28 25.69
C PHE A 181 -8.26 17.27 24.57
N VAL A 182 -8.46 17.69 23.32
CA VAL A 182 -8.26 16.89 22.11
C VAL A 182 -7.64 17.76 21.02
N PRO A 183 -6.90 17.16 20.06
CA PRO A 183 -6.38 17.92 18.93
C PRO A 183 -7.52 18.35 17.97
N PRO A 184 -7.30 19.38 17.13
CA PRO A 184 -8.31 19.86 16.20
C PRO A 184 -8.78 18.82 15.19
N SER A 185 -7.96 17.82 14.86
CA SER A 185 -8.28 16.71 13.96
C SER A 185 -9.36 15.76 14.52
N CYS A 186 -9.50 15.70 15.85
CA CYS A 186 -10.58 14.95 16.53
C CYS A 186 -11.95 15.62 16.45
N CYS A 187 -12.02 16.90 16.14
CA CYS A 187 -13.27 17.64 16.03
C CYS A 187 -14.00 17.30 14.73
N LYS A 188 -15.32 17.45 14.71
CA LYS A 188 -16.11 17.38 13.49
C LYS A 188 -15.72 18.51 12.54
N GLN A 189 -15.33 18.16 11.32
CA GLN A 189 -14.74 19.09 10.37
C GLN A 189 -15.79 19.75 9.46
N SER A 190 -15.52 21.00 9.10
CA SER A 190 -16.26 21.71 8.05
C SER A 190 -15.76 21.24 6.66
N GLN A 191 -16.51 21.59 5.61
CA GLN A 191 -16.11 21.30 4.22
C GLN A 191 -14.80 21.98 3.79
N ALA A 192 -14.41 23.05 4.48
CA ALA A 192 -13.16 23.78 4.22
C ALA A 192 -11.95 23.11 4.91
N GLY A 193 -12.16 22.18 5.85
CA GLY A 193 -11.09 21.48 6.57
C GLY A 193 -10.26 20.58 5.66
N ARG A 194 -9.00 20.45 6.04
CA ARG A 194 -8.04 19.54 5.42
C ARG A 194 -7.28 18.80 6.53
N ALA A 195 -6.74 17.62 6.24
CA ALA A 195 -6.01 16.83 7.24
C ALA A 195 -4.83 17.60 7.86
N TRP A 196 -4.13 18.40 7.06
CA TRP A 196 -3.01 19.26 7.54
C TRP A 196 -3.43 20.65 8.03
N ALA A 197 -4.68 21.04 7.80
CA ALA A 197 -5.29 22.32 8.23
C ALA A 197 -6.71 22.04 8.69
N PRO A 198 -6.91 21.37 9.83
CA PRO A 198 -8.24 21.06 10.32
C PRO A 198 -9.02 22.35 10.56
N ALA A 199 -10.27 22.38 10.09
CA ALA A 199 -11.20 23.50 10.29
C ALA A 199 -12.47 22.97 10.98
N PRO A 200 -12.47 22.86 12.30
CA PRO A 200 -13.61 22.40 13.07
C PRO A 200 -14.86 23.24 12.80
N ILE A 201 -16.02 22.60 12.75
CA ILE A 201 -17.32 23.30 12.69
C ILE A 201 -17.50 24.17 13.92
N ASP A 202 -17.11 23.63 15.08
CA ASP A 202 -17.09 24.34 16.34
C ASP A 202 -15.64 24.57 16.79
N PRO A 203 -15.11 25.80 16.71
CA PRO A 203 -13.74 26.12 17.13
C PRO A 203 -13.46 25.86 18.61
N MET A 204 -14.48 25.84 19.45
CA MET A 204 -14.35 25.58 20.90
C MET A 204 -14.28 24.09 21.24
N CYS A 205 -14.48 23.21 20.26
CA CYS A 205 -14.44 21.76 20.40
C CYS A 205 -13.22 21.26 21.21
N ILE A 206 -12.03 21.82 20.95
CA ILE A 206 -10.78 21.45 21.63
C ILE A 206 -10.76 21.77 23.13
N THR A 207 -11.63 22.69 23.58
CA THR A 207 -11.66 23.18 24.97
C THR A 207 -12.74 22.53 25.83
N TYR A 208 -13.63 21.74 25.23
CA TYR A 208 -14.69 21.08 25.96
C TYR A 208 -14.15 19.93 26.84
N ARG A 209 -14.68 19.85 28.04
CA ARG A 209 -14.33 18.75 28.95
C ARG A 209 -14.92 17.44 28.47
N TYR A 210 -14.21 16.36 28.68
CA TYR A 210 -14.68 15.00 28.43
C TYR A 210 -16.06 14.77 29.03
N LEU A 211 -16.93 14.06 28.32
CA LEU A 211 -18.28 13.67 28.72
C LEU A 211 -19.28 14.84 28.99
N SER A 212 -18.99 16.04 28.48
CA SER A 212 -19.97 17.12 28.46
C SER A 212 -20.85 17.05 27.20
N THR A 213 -22.08 17.56 27.27
CA THR A 213 -23.00 17.61 26.11
C THR A 213 -22.42 18.30 24.88
N PRO A 214 -21.74 19.47 24.99
CA PRO A 214 -21.09 20.10 23.84
C PRO A 214 -19.94 19.25 23.27
N TYR A 215 -19.24 18.49 24.12
CA TYR A 215 -18.16 17.60 23.69
C TYR A 215 -18.67 16.48 22.79
N GLU A 216 -19.71 15.76 23.20
CA GLU A 216 -20.28 14.65 22.41
C GLU A 216 -20.84 15.06 21.06
N SER A 217 -21.33 16.31 20.94
CA SER A 217 -21.84 16.85 19.69
C SER A 217 -20.74 17.32 18.72
N SER A 218 -19.60 17.78 19.26
CA SER A 218 -18.55 18.48 18.50
C SER A 218 -17.29 17.64 18.25
N VAL A 219 -17.04 16.59 19.06
CA VAL A 219 -15.89 15.69 18.95
C VAL A 219 -16.32 14.35 18.37
N ASN A 220 -15.42 13.70 17.61
CA ASN A 220 -15.58 12.31 17.20
C ASN A 220 -15.26 11.41 18.41
N THR A 221 -16.26 10.70 18.92
CA THR A 221 -16.14 9.92 20.16
C THR A 221 -15.64 8.50 19.95
N GLU A 222 -15.68 7.99 18.70
CA GLU A 222 -15.25 6.65 18.37
C GLU A 222 -13.72 6.57 18.24
N GLY A 223 -13.14 5.44 18.62
CA GLY A 223 -11.73 5.14 18.47
C GLY A 223 -11.32 4.90 17.02
N CYS A 224 -10.09 5.25 16.68
CA CYS A 224 -9.58 5.07 15.33
C CYS A 224 -9.27 3.60 14.99
N SER A 225 -9.00 2.75 16.01
CA SER A 225 -8.85 1.31 15.81
C SER A 225 -10.09 0.68 15.19
N ASP A 226 -11.27 0.95 15.76
CA ASP A 226 -12.53 0.37 15.31
C ASP A 226 -12.93 0.88 13.93
N ARG A 227 -12.76 2.18 13.69
CA ARG A 227 -13.04 2.78 12.37
C ARG A 227 -12.12 2.26 11.28
N LEU A 228 -10.83 2.11 11.55
CA LEU A 228 -9.88 1.53 10.60
C LEU A 228 -10.20 0.06 10.33
N MET A 229 -10.50 -0.74 11.36
CA MET A 229 -10.86 -2.14 11.19
C MET A 229 -12.15 -2.30 10.38
N SER A 230 -13.15 -1.46 10.62
CA SER A 230 -14.39 -1.43 9.83
C SER A 230 -14.09 -1.10 8.36
N TRP A 231 -13.28 -0.08 8.10
CA TRP A 231 -12.86 0.31 6.76
C TRP A 231 -12.07 -0.81 6.06
N PHE A 232 -11.12 -1.45 6.74
CA PHE A 232 -10.38 -2.59 6.19
C PHE A 232 -11.31 -3.75 5.84
N ASN A 233 -12.26 -4.09 6.70
CA ASN A 233 -13.21 -5.16 6.46
C ASN A 233 -14.12 -4.86 5.24
N GLU A 234 -14.49 -3.61 5.03
CA GLU A 234 -15.26 -3.18 3.87
C GLU A 234 -14.44 -3.28 2.57
N GLN A 235 -13.16 -2.88 2.63
CA GLN A 235 -12.28 -2.86 1.46
C GLN A 235 -11.57 -4.20 1.17
N ILE A 236 -11.65 -5.19 2.06
CA ILE A 236 -10.89 -6.43 1.97
C ILE A 236 -11.09 -7.17 0.65
N TRP A 237 -12.30 -7.11 0.09
CA TRP A 237 -12.63 -7.76 -1.17
C TRP A 237 -11.89 -7.16 -2.37
N ILE A 238 -11.58 -5.87 -2.34
CA ILE A 238 -10.78 -5.20 -3.37
C ILE A 238 -9.35 -5.71 -3.30
N PHE A 239 -8.77 -5.79 -2.10
CA PHE A 239 -7.40 -6.30 -1.91
C PHE A 239 -7.30 -7.79 -2.27
N VAL A 240 -8.27 -8.60 -1.88
CA VAL A 240 -8.33 -10.03 -2.23
C VAL A 240 -8.49 -10.20 -3.74
N GLY A 241 -9.37 -9.43 -4.38
CA GLY A 241 -9.58 -9.48 -5.83
C GLY A 241 -8.32 -9.09 -6.60
N PHE A 242 -7.61 -8.04 -6.17
CA PHE A 242 -6.36 -7.62 -6.78
C PHE A 242 -5.25 -8.67 -6.61
N GLY A 243 -5.08 -9.21 -5.41
CA GLY A 243 -4.09 -10.25 -5.12
C GLY A 243 -4.36 -11.54 -5.90
N PHE A 244 -5.62 -11.97 -5.97
CA PHE A 244 -5.99 -13.15 -6.74
C PHE A 244 -5.82 -12.93 -8.26
N GLY A 245 -6.17 -11.74 -8.75
CA GLY A 245 -5.97 -11.35 -10.14
C GLY A 245 -4.48 -11.34 -10.53
N SER A 246 -3.59 -10.81 -9.66
CA SER A 246 -2.14 -10.84 -9.92
C SER A 246 -1.59 -12.26 -9.96
N ALA A 247 -2.00 -13.14 -9.05
CA ALA A 247 -1.58 -14.53 -9.03
C ALA A 247 -2.00 -15.29 -10.30
N LEU A 248 -3.24 -15.09 -10.76
CA LEU A 248 -3.73 -15.68 -12.01
C LEU A 248 -2.96 -15.19 -13.24
N THR A 249 -2.67 -13.91 -13.32
CA THR A 249 -1.87 -13.34 -14.43
C THR A 249 -0.46 -13.88 -14.43
N MET A 250 0.19 -14.04 -13.28
CA MET A 250 1.52 -14.67 -13.19
C MET A 250 1.49 -16.14 -13.61
N MET A 251 0.52 -16.92 -13.15
CA MET A 251 0.36 -18.31 -13.60
C MET A 251 0.19 -18.42 -15.11
N LEU A 252 -0.62 -17.55 -15.70
CA LEU A 252 -0.80 -17.49 -17.15
C LEU A 252 0.53 -17.21 -17.87
N GLY A 253 1.31 -16.23 -17.39
CA GLY A 253 2.63 -15.91 -17.92
C GLY A 253 3.62 -17.07 -17.86
N ILE A 254 3.64 -17.80 -16.74
CA ILE A 254 4.46 -19.01 -16.56
C ILE A 254 4.06 -20.09 -17.56
N CYS A 255 2.76 -20.39 -17.67
CA CYS A 255 2.25 -21.39 -18.60
C CYS A 255 2.58 -21.07 -20.07
N LEU A 256 2.32 -19.81 -20.50
CA LEU A 256 2.63 -19.36 -21.86
C LEU A 256 4.13 -19.48 -22.17
N SER A 257 4.97 -19.06 -21.22
CA SER A 257 6.43 -19.11 -21.39
C SER A 257 6.95 -20.54 -21.42
N CYS A 258 6.45 -21.44 -20.56
CA CYS A 258 6.81 -22.86 -20.58
C CYS A 258 6.38 -23.55 -21.90
N CYS A 259 5.17 -23.26 -22.41
CA CYS A 259 4.71 -23.73 -23.69
C CYS A 259 5.63 -23.25 -24.84
N LEU A 260 6.06 -21.99 -24.80
CA LEU A 260 6.98 -21.45 -25.82
C LEU A 260 8.36 -22.12 -25.74
N ILE A 261 8.90 -22.34 -24.55
CA ILE A 261 10.19 -23.05 -24.36
C ILE A 261 10.12 -24.46 -24.92
N SER A 262 9.04 -25.19 -24.65
CA SER A 262 8.82 -26.57 -25.15
C SER A 262 8.76 -26.58 -26.69
N ARG A 263 8.10 -25.63 -27.31
CA ARG A 263 8.05 -25.51 -28.79
C ARG A 263 9.40 -25.18 -29.39
N ILE A 264 10.17 -24.29 -28.79
CA ILE A 264 11.55 -23.97 -29.25
C ILE A 264 12.45 -25.20 -29.12
N ARG A 265 12.27 -26.03 -28.07
CA ARG A 265 13.04 -27.27 -27.89
C ARG A 265 12.80 -28.26 -29.01
N ILE A 266 11.55 -28.52 -29.34
CA ILE A 266 11.16 -29.45 -30.41
C ILE A 266 11.73 -28.99 -31.75
N TYR A 267 11.67 -27.69 -32.05
CA TYR A 267 12.22 -27.14 -33.29
C TYR A 267 13.74 -27.35 -33.44
N HIS A 268 14.51 -27.24 -32.36
CA HIS A 268 15.96 -27.49 -32.39
C HIS A 268 16.30 -28.96 -32.58
N VAL A 269 15.60 -29.87 -31.90
CA VAL A 269 15.83 -31.33 -32.08
C VAL A 269 15.58 -31.75 -33.52
N ILE A 270 14.46 -31.33 -34.13
CA ILE A 270 14.15 -31.66 -35.52
C ILE A 270 15.22 -31.09 -36.49
N ARG A 271 15.81 -29.92 -36.21
CA ARG A 271 16.83 -29.31 -37.05
C ARG A 271 18.20 -29.99 -36.96
N ASP A 272 18.51 -30.56 -35.82
CA ASP A 272 19.80 -31.26 -35.58
C ASP A 272 19.77 -32.68 -36.15
N ASP A 273 18.59 -33.27 -36.42
CA ASP A 273 18.39 -34.59 -37.01
C ASP A 273 18.35 -34.60 -38.55
N TYR A 274 18.41 -33.40 -39.21
CA TYR A 274 18.48 -33.19 -40.66
C TYR A 274 19.81 -32.53 -41.04
#